data_1ca52c1344243c682e269a47a18ce41b
#
_entry.id   1ca52c1344243c682e269a47a18ce41b
#
_cell.length_a   1.000
_cell.length_b   1.000
_cell.length_c   1.000
_cell.angle_alpha   90.00
_cell.angle_beta   90.00
_cell.angle_gamma   90.00
#
_symmetry.space_group_name_H-M   'P 1'
#
loop_
_entity.id
_entity.type
_entity.pdbx_description
1 polymer ?
#
loop_
_entity_poly.entity_id
_entity_poly.type
_entity_poly.pdbx_seq_one_letter_code
_entity_poly.pdbx_strand_id
1 'polypeptide(L)'
;MSEYIKNLIAERPVTDSFKYMLLDRMKQDCNYYLGNGNRLKKYLWANDEKEHIENMKALWNSFPDEEKPEWLTMKQIETYEKEMLK
;
A
#
# COMPACT_ATOMS: atom_id res chain seq x y z
N MET A 1 0.35 10.93 3.91
CA MET A 1 0.74 9.62 4.48
C MET A 1 0.26 9.54 5.91
N SER A 2 -0.30 8.43 6.32
CA SER A 2 -0.79 8.31 7.69
C SER A 2 0.37 8.29 8.68
N GLU A 3 0.11 8.79 9.88
CA GLU A 3 1.13 8.81 10.92
C GLU A 3 1.56 7.40 11.33
N TYR A 4 0.63 6.46 11.32
CA TYR A 4 0.94 5.06 11.61
C TYR A 4 1.98 4.50 10.64
N ILE A 5 1.79 4.70 9.33
CA ILE A 5 2.72 4.20 8.31
C ILE A 5 4.06 4.94 8.43
N LYS A 6 4.03 6.24 8.65
CA LYS A 6 5.23 7.04 8.84
C LYS A 6 6.05 6.54 10.03
N ASN A 7 5.40 6.27 11.14
CA ASN A 7 6.07 5.76 12.34
C ASN A 7 6.58 4.35 12.11
N LEU A 8 5.82 3.51 11.42
CA LEU A 8 6.22 2.16 11.10
C LEU A 8 7.52 2.12 10.30
N ILE A 9 7.66 3.03 9.33
CA ILE A 9 8.86 3.10 8.50
C ILE A 9 10.04 3.63 9.31
N ALA A 10 9.81 4.59 10.19
CA ALA A 10 10.86 5.24 10.97
C ALA A 10 11.32 4.43 12.17
N GLU A 11 10.43 3.63 12.76
CA GLU A 11 10.74 2.87 13.98
C GLU A 11 11.51 1.59 13.68
N ARG A 12 12.39 1.25 14.61
CA ARG A 12 13.09 -0.04 14.63
C ARG A 12 12.74 -0.75 15.92
N PRO A 13 12.61 -2.08 15.89
CA PRO A 13 12.95 -3.01 14.82
C PRO A 13 11.72 -3.53 14.06
N VAL A 14 11.11 -2.75 13.23
CA VAL A 14 10.05 -3.27 12.37
C VAL A 14 10.70 -4.18 11.33
N THR A 15 10.29 -5.43 11.28
CA THR A 15 10.88 -6.40 10.37
C THR A 15 10.38 -6.18 8.94
N ASP A 16 11.21 -6.53 7.97
CA ASP A 16 10.80 -6.48 6.57
C ASP A 16 9.62 -7.39 6.31
N SER A 17 9.55 -8.54 7.00
CA SER A 17 8.41 -9.46 6.90
C SER A 17 7.10 -8.78 7.24
N PHE A 18 7.07 -7.97 8.29
CA PHE A 18 5.87 -7.25 8.67
C PHE A 18 5.47 -6.24 7.59
N LYS A 19 6.47 -5.51 7.06
CA LYS A 19 6.20 -4.54 5.99
C LYS A 19 5.69 -5.23 4.73
N TYR A 20 6.25 -6.38 4.38
CA TYR A 20 5.77 -7.16 3.23
C TYR A 20 4.31 -7.60 3.43
N MET A 21 3.98 -8.10 4.62
CA MET A 21 2.61 -8.50 4.94
C MET A 21 1.65 -7.35 4.80
N LEU A 22 2.01 -6.19 5.33
CA LEU A 22 1.15 -5.02 5.28
C LEU A 22 0.96 -4.53 3.85
N LEU A 23 2.03 -4.50 3.08
CA LEU A 23 1.97 -4.08 1.68
C LEU A 23 1.12 -5.04 0.85
N ASP A 24 1.26 -6.35 1.08
CA ASP A 24 0.45 -7.35 0.41
C ASP A 24 -1.03 -7.18 0.77
N ARG A 25 -1.33 -6.93 2.03
CA ARG A 25 -2.69 -6.67 2.49
C ARG A 25 -3.29 -5.46 1.77
N MET A 26 -2.50 -4.39 1.65
CA MET A 26 -2.96 -3.18 0.97
C MET A 26 -3.19 -3.42 -0.51
N LYS A 27 -2.35 -4.25 -1.14
CA LYS A 27 -2.55 -4.66 -2.53
C LYS A 27 -3.88 -5.41 -2.69
N GLN A 28 -4.16 -6.35 -1.78
CA GLN A 28 -5.41 -7.09 -1.80
C GLN A 28 -6.61 -6.17 -1.61
N ASP A 29 -6.47 -5.17 -0.74
CA ASP A 29 -7.53 -4.19 -0.52
C ASP A 29 -7.82 -3.40 -1.80
N CYS A 30 -6.79 -3.05 -2.58
CA CYS A 30 -6.98 -2.40 -3.87
C CYS A 30 -7.75 -3.29 -4.84
N ASN A 31 -7.37 -4.56 -4.92
CA ASN A 31 -8.04 -5.51 -5.81
C ASN A 31 -9.50 -5.70 -5.41
N TYR A 32 -9.77 -5.78 -4.12
CA TYR A 32 -11.13 -5.92 -3.61
C TYR A 32 -11.95 -4.67 -3.92
N TYR A 33 -11.38 -3.50 -3.67
CA TYR A 33 -12.02 -2.22 -3.94
C TYR A 33 -12.43 -2.09 -5.41
N LEU A 34 -11.55 -2.48 -6.32
CA LEU A 34 -11.81 -2.39 -7.76
C LEU A 34 -12.70 -3.52 -8.29
N GLY A 35 -12.88 -4.57 -7.50
CA GLY A 35 -13.67 -5.74 -7.89
C GLY A 35 -14.93 -5.90 -7.05
N ASN A 36 -14.90 -6.89 -6.18
CA ASN A 36 -16.09 -7.29 -5.40
C ASN A 36 -16.51 -6.25 -4.37
N GLY A 37 -15.63 -5.34 -3.98
CA GLY A 37 -15.92 -4.31 -2.98
C GLY A 37 -16.75 -3.15 -3.51
N ASN A 38 -17.04 -3.10 -4.81
CA ASN A 38 -17.86 -2.06 -5.43
C ASN A 38 -17.38 -0.64 -5.14
N ARG A 39 -16.07 -0.46 -5.04
CA ARG A 39 -15.41 0.83 -4.79
C ARG A 39 -15.83 1.48 -3.46
N LEU A 40 -16.09 0.66 -2.45
CA LEU A 40 -16.43 1.16 -1.12
C LEU A 40 -15.16 1.51 -0.35
N LYS A 41 -15.02 2.77 0.03
CA LYS A 41 -13.84 3.30 0.70
C LYS A 41 -13.55 2.63 2.04
N LYS A 42 -14.54 2.05 2.68
CA LYS A 42 -14.36 1.40 3.98
C LYS A 42 -13.40 0.22 3.96
N TYR A 43 -13.09 -0.30 2.78
CA TYR A 43 -12.13 -1.38 2.62
C TYR A 43 -10.70 -0.87 2.45
N LEU A 44 -10.52 0.45 2.39
CA LEU A 44 -9.22 1.04 2.17
C LEU A 44 -8.63 1.58 3.47
N TRP A 45 -7.32 1.69 3.48
CA TRP A 45 -6.61 2.30 4.58
C TRP A 45 -7.05 3.78 4.70
N ALA A 46 -7.37 4.21 5.91
CA ALA A 46 -7.85 5.56 6.18
C ALA A 46 -9.15 5.92 5.43
N ASN A 47 -9.85 4.94 4.86
CA ASN A 47 -11.10 5.14 4.12
C ASN A 47 -10.94 6.17 2.99
N ASP A 48 -9.77 6.22 2.37
CA ASP A 48 -9.46 7.20 1.33
C ASP A 48 -8.51 6.57 0.30
N GLU A 49 -8.88 6.66 -0.97
CA GLU A 49 -8.11 6.09 -2.08
C GLU A 49 -6.71 6.70 -2.17
N LYS A 50 -6.62 8.01 -2.11
CA LYS A 50 -5.36 8.72 -2.23
C LYS A 50 -4.41 8.36 -1.09
N GLU A 51 -4.92 8.37 0.14
CA GLU A 51 -4.14 8.05 1.32
C GLU A 51 -3.66 6.60 1.27
N HIS A 52 -4.52 5.68 0.85
CA HIS A 52 -4.17 4.28 0.70
C HIS A 52 -2.98 4.11 -0.24
N ILE A 53 -3.05 4.75 -1.41
CA ILE A 53 -2.00 4.67 -2.42
C ILE A 53 -0.70 5.33 -1.93
N GLU A 54 -0.79 6.47 -1.27
CA GLU A 54 0.39 7.15 -0.72
C GLU A 54 1.10 6.27 0.30
N ASN A 55 0.33 5.57 1.14
CA ASN A 55 0.90 4.65 2.12
C ASN A 55 1.57 3.47 1.44
N MET A 56 0.99 2.93 0.37
CA MET A 56 1.61 1.85 -0.40
C MET A 56 2.94 2.30 -0.99
N LYS A 57 2.98 3.49 -1.58
CA LYS A 57 4.19 4.03 -2.16
C LYS A 57 5.28 4.22 -1.11
N ALA A 58 4.91 4.73 0.06
CA ALA A 58 5.85 4.95 1.15
C ALA A 58 6.44 3.64 1.65
N LEU A 59 5.61 2.62 1.85
CA LEU A 59 6.09 1.29 2.26
C LEU A 59 7.01 0.70 1.21
N TRP A 60 6.61 0.74 -0.06
CA TRP A 60 7.40 0.18 -1.15
C TRP A 60 8.76 0.86 -1.23
N ASN A 61 8.80 2.18 -1.13
CA ASN A 61 10.03 2.96 -1.20
C ASN A 61 10.93 2.77 0.04
N SER A 62 10.37 2.28 1.15
CA SER A 62 11.14 2.06 2.37
C SER A 62 12.07 0.84 2.28
N PHE A 63 11.84 -0.04 1.29
CA PHE A 63 12.72 -1.19 1.08
C PHE A 63 13.93 -0.79 0.26
N PRO A 64 15.12 -1.35 0.57
CA PRO A 64 16.28 -1.22 -0.33
C PRO A 64 15.94 -1.81 -1.70
N ASP A 65 16.62 -1.36 -2.74
CA ASP A 65 16.33 -1.80 -4.11
C ASP A 65 16.38 -3.32 -4.26
N GLU A 66 17.32 -3.97 -3.59
CA GLU A 66 17.50 -5.43 -3.65
C GLU A 66 16.41 -6.19 -2.91
N GLU A 67 15.68 -5.51 -2.03
CA GLU A 67 14.67 -6.14 -1.19
C GLU A 67 13.25 -5.74 -1.57
N LYS A 68 13.09 -4.93 -2.62
CA LYS A 68 11.76 -4.57 -3.08
C LYS A 68 11.02 -5.80 -3.60
N PRO A 69 9.73 -5.93 -3.26
CA PRO A 69 8.97 -7.14 -3.64
C PRO A 69 8.84 -7.27 -5.15
N GLU A 70 9.04 -8.50 -5.65
CA GLU A 70 8.84 -8.79 -7.07
C GLU A 70 7.38 -8.90 -7.44
N TRP A 71 6.54 -9.24 -6.46
CA TRP A 71 5.09 -9.43 -6.67
C TRP A 71 4.31 -8.12 -6.72
N LEU A 72 4.99 -6.98 -6.51
CA LEU A 72 4.37 -5.66 -6.61
C LEU A 72 5.44 -4.66 -7.03
N THR A 73 5.18 -3.94 -8.12
CA THR A 73 6.09 -2.93 -8.63
C THR A 73 5.48 -1.54 -8.44
N MET A 74 6.32 -0.50 -8.50
CA MET A 74 5.82 0.88 -8.46
C MET A 74 4.84 1.13 -9.60
N LYS A 75 5.11 0.57 -10.76
CA LYS A 75 4.22 0.69 -11.92
C LYS A 75 2.83 0.13 -11.62
N GLN A 76 2.76 -1.00 -10.92
CA GLN A 76 1.48 -1.57 -10.51
C GLN A 76 0.76 -0.69 -9.50
N ILE A 77 1.49 -0.11 -8.56
CA ILE A 77 0.90 0.83 -7.60
C ILE A 77 0.33 2.04 -8.33
N GLU A 78 1.06 2.56 -9.30
CA GLU A 78 0.59 3.68 -10.12
C GLU A 78 -0.64 3.32 -10.95
N THR A 79 -0.73 2.07 -11.40
CA THR A 79 -1.90 1.58 -12.10
C THR A 79 -3.12 1.54 -11.17
N TYR A 80 -2.95 1.06 -9.95
CA TYR A 80 -4.03 1.11 -8.95
C TYR A 80 -4.46 2.54 -8.70
N GLU A 81 -3.50 3.45 -8.55
CA GLU A 81 -3.78 4.87 -8.34
C GLU A 81 -4.66 5.42 -9.45
N LYS A 82 -4.27 5.16 -10.69
CA LYS A 82 -5.00 5.63 -11.86
C LYS A 82 -6.43 5.10 -11.89
N GLU A 83 -6.60 3.81 -11.60
CA GLU A 83 -7.91 3.19 -11.63
C GLU A 83 -8.80 3.61 -10.46
N MET A 84 -8.20 3.78 -9.29
CA MET A 84 -8.96 4.11 -8.08
C MET A 84 -9.36 5.58 -8.01
N LEU A 85 -8.56 6.46 -8.61
CA LEU A 85 -8.82 7.90 -8.58
C LEU A 85 -9.57 8.42 -9.81
N LYS A 86 -10.07 7.55 -10.64
CA LYS A 86 -10.90 7.93 -11.78
C LYS A 86 -12.18 8.62 -11.34
#